data_f8e642cc91eace7311c92494af99ec43
#
_entry.id   f8e642cc91eace7311c92494af99ec43
#
_cell.length_a   1.000
_cell.length_b   1.000
_cell.length_c   1.000
_cell.angle_alpha   90.00
_cell.angle_beta   90.00
_cell.angle_gamma   90.00
#
_symmetry.space_group_name_H-M   'P 1'
#
loop_
_entity.id
_entity.type
_entity.pdbx_description
1 polymer ?
#
loop_
_entity_poly.entity_id
_entity_poly.type
_entity_poly.pdbx_seq_one_letter_code
_entity_poly.pdbx_strand_id
1 'polypeptide(L)'
;MQVVASALMVISAWVVYYTYESSERVVFQYATESAQEHAESVTQFRNFYAQELVPRAIRAGVEVTHDYKSRSNALPLPATLTIELGHYMSQVDGGTQVRLYSDLPFPWRAGERKLDDFQKKAL
;
A
#
# COMPACT_ATOMS: atom_id res chain seq x y z
N MET A 1 -18.65 11.30 52.65
CA MET A 1 -17.36 11.43 51.92
C MET A 1 -17.00 10.14 51.14
N GLN A 2 -17.16 8.94 51.70
CA GLN A 2 -16.84 7.68 51.01
C GLN A 2 -17.68 7.45 49.72
N VAL A 3 -18.97 7.77 49.74
CA VAL A 3 -19.88 7.56 48.59
C VAL A 3 -19.49 8.44 47.39
N VAL A 4 -19.04 9.67 47.66
CA VAL A 4 -18.59 10.59 46.62
C VAL A 4 -17.26 10.13 46.00
N ALA A 5 -16.35 9.60 46.83
CA ALA A 5 -15.07 9.08 46.36
C ALA A 5 -15.26 7.82 45.48
N SER A 6 -16.17 6.92 45.90
CA SER A 6 -16.46 5.74 45.07
C SER A 6 -17.16 6.06 43.75
N ALA A 7 -18.06 7.03 43.74
CA ALA A 7 -18.70 7.49 42.52
C ALA A 7 -17.70 8.13 41.54
N LEU A 8 -16.75 8.93 42.01
CA LEU A 8 -15.69 9.49 41.20
C LEU A 8 -14.76 8.44 40.58
N MET A 9 -14.40 7.39 41.35
CA MET A 9 -13.59 6.30 40.83
C MET A 9 -14.32 5.51 39.72
N VAL A 10 -15.61 5.23 39.87
CA VAL A 10 -16.40 4.53 38.86
C VAL A 10 -16.49 5.37 37.58
N ILE A 11 -16.77 6.66 37.72
CA ILE A 11 -16.82 7.59 36.54
C ILE A 11 -15.47 7.66 35.84
N SER A 12 -14.38 7.79 36.60
CA SER A 12 -13.03 7.85 36.01
C SER A 12 -12.67 6.55 35.29
N ALA A 13 -12.96 5.40 35.86
CA ALA A 13 -12.74 4.11 35.23
C ALA A 13 -13.56 3.96 33.95
N TRP A 14 -14.81 4.41 33.96
CA TRP A 14 -15.69 4.38 32.78
C TRP A 14 -15.20 5.31 31.68
N VAL A 15 -14.76 6.52 31.99
CA VAL A 15 -14.17 7.47 31.02
C VAL A 15 -12.89 6.91 30.41
N VAL A 16 -11.99 6.32 31.20
CA VAL A 16 -10.77 5.71 30.70
C VAL A 16 -11.08 4.54 29.78
N TYR A 17 -12.00 3.69 30.15
CA TYR A 17 -12.44 2.56 29.31
C TYR A 17 -13.02 3.05 27.98
N TYR A 18 -13.89 4.03 28.00
CA TYR A 18 -14.54 4.59 26.81
C TYR A 18 -13.54 5.31 25.89
N THR A 19 -12.59 6.06 26.44
CA THR A 19 -11.54 6.72 25.64
C THR A 19 -10.59 5.71 25.01
N TYR A 20 -10.27 4.64 25.70
CA TYR A 20 -9.41 3.58 25.16
C TYR A 20 -10.07 2.88 23.96
N GLU A 21 -11.32 2.48 24.08
CA GLU A 21 -12.05 1.82 22.99
C GLU A 21 -12.28 2.75 21.78
N SER A 22 -12.55 4.03 22.02
CA SER A 22 -12.69 5.05 20.97
C SER A 22 -11.38 5.29 20.24
N SER A 23 -10.25 5.31 20.94
CA SER A 23 -8.93 5.57 20.33
C SER A 23 -8.52 4.48 19.35
N GLU A 24 -8.77 3.21 19.65
CA GLU A 24 -8.44 2.11 18.71
C GLU A 24 -9.23 2.21 17.41
N ARG A 25 -10.50 2.54 17.46
CA ARG A 25 -11.34 2.72 16.26
C ARG A 25 -10.86 3.87 15.39
N VAL A 26 -10.53 4.99 16.01
CA VAL A 26 -10.04 6.19 15.31
C VAL A 26 -8.69 5.91 14.64
N VAL A 27 -7.76 5.29 15.34
CA VAL A 27 -6.44 4.93 14.78
C VAL A 27 -6.60 3.97 13.60
N PHE A 28 -7.46 2.96 13.73
CA PHE A 28 -7.71 2.01 12.63
C PHE A 28 -8.34 2.68 11.40
N GLN A 29 -9.29 3.59 11.60
CA GLN A 29 -9.90 4.35 10.50
C GLN A 29 -8.87 5.24 9.79
N TYR A 30 -8.07 6.02 10.52
CA TYR A 30 -7.01 6.83 9.93
C TYR A 30 -5.96 6.00 9.18
N ALA A 31 -5.56 4.86 9.72
CA ALA A 31 -4.61 3.97 9.06
C ALA A 31 -5.18 3.41 7.75
N THR A 32 -6.45 3.03 7.72
CA THR A 32 -7.12 2.51 6.53
C THR A 32 -7.29 3.59 5.47
N GLU A 33 -7.74 4.78 5.86
CA GLU A 33 -7.92 5.93 4.97
C GLU A 33 -6.59 6.36 4.34
N SER A 34 -5.54 6.50 5.14
CA SER A 34 -4.19 6.80 4.65
C SER A 34 -3.65 5.73 3.71
N ALA A 35 -3.88 4.45 4.01
CA ALA A 35 -3.46 3.35 3.12
C ALA A 35 -4.19 3.40 1.77
N GLN A 36 -5.48 3.75 1.77
CA GLN A 36 -6.27 3.90 0.56
C GLN A 36 -5.78 5.08 -0.29
N GLU A 37 -5.54 6.24 0.31
CA GLU A 37 -4.99 7.42 -0.40
C GLU A 37 -3.64 7.10 -1.06
N HIS A 38 -2.75 6.39 -0.37
CA HIS A 38 -1.49 5.95 -0.94
C HIS A 38 -1.68 4.97 -2.11
N ALA A 39 -2.60 4.02 -1.99
CA ALA A 39 -2.90 3.06 -3.05
C ALA A 39 -3.49 3.76 -4.30
N GLU A 40 -4.37 4.74 -4.10
CA GLU A 40 -4.91 5.56 -5.19
C GLU A 40 -3.83 6.39 -5.87
N SER A 41 -2.94 7.02 -5.12
CA SER A 41 -1.82 7.81 -5.66
C SER A 41 -0.89 6.94 -6.52
N VAL A 42 -0.53 5.75 -6.06
CA VAL A 42 0.28 4.80 -6.84
C VAL A 42 -0.46 4.34 -8.10
N THR A 43 -1.76 4.13 -8.01
CA THR A 43 -2.60 3.74 -9.16
C THR A 43 -2.68 4.85 -10.20
N GLN A 44 -2.89 6.09 -9.78
CA GLN A 44 -2.91 7.25 -10.66
C GLN A 44 -1.56 7.46 -11.34
N PHE A 45 -0.46 7.34 -10.60
CA PHE A 45 0.89 7.41 -11.16
C PHE A 45 1.14 6.31 -12.21
N ARG A 46 0.75 5.08 -11.92
CA ARG A 46 0.84 3.98 -12.88
C ARG A 46 0.04 4.25 -14.16
N ASN A 47 -1.17 4.78 -14.02
CA ASN A 47 -2.02 5.10 -15.16
C ASN A 47 -1.43 6.23 -16.01
N PHE A 48 -0.93 7.29 -15.37
CA PHE A 48 -0.22 8.37 -16.05
C PHE A 48 1.01 7.85 -16.80
N TYR A 49 1.83 7.03 -16.16
CA TYR A 49 2.98 6.40 -16.79
C TYR A 49 2.59 5.58 -18.02
N ALA A 50 1.56 4.73 -17.89
CA ALA A 50 1.11 3.86 -18.96
C ALA A 50 0.50 4.62 -20.15
N GLN A 51 -0.23 5.69 -19.88
CA GLN A 51 -0.97 6.43 -20.91
C GLN A 51 -0.15 7.54 -21.57
N GLU A 52 0.72 8.19 -20.82
CA GLU A 52 1.46 9.33 -21.31
C GLU A 52 2.93 9.01 -21.64
N LEU A 53 3.64 8.33 -20.76
CA LEU A 53 5.08 8.14 -20.91
C LEU A 53 5.42 6.94 -21.80
N VAL A 54 4.77 5.81 -21.60
CA VAL A 54 5.02 4.59 -22.37
C VAL A 54 4.81 4.80 -23.88
N PRO A 55 3.71 5.41 -24.37
CA PRO A 55 3.55 5.64 -25.80
C PRO A 55 4.59 6.60 -26.40
N ARG A 56 5.06 7.57 -25.61
CA ARG A 56 6.13 8.49 -26.04
C ARG A 56 7.46 7.78 -26.14
N ALA A 57 7.79 6.94 -25.16
CA ALA A 57 9.00 6.13 -25.16
C ALA A 57 9.06 5.19 -26.37
N ILE A 58 7.96 4.47 -26.65
CA ILE A 58 7.86 3.56 -27.81
C ILE A 58 8.06 4.33 -29.13
N ARG A 59 7.44 5.51 -29.28
CA ARG A 59 7.65 6.36 -30.47
C ARG A 59 9.09 6.86 -30.61
N ALA A 60 9.80 6.99 -29.50
CA ALA A 60 11.23 7.35 -29.48
C ALA A 60 12.16 6.15 -29.68
N GLY A 61 11.64 4.96 -29.94
CA GLY A 61 12.43 3.74 -30.15
C GLY A 61 12.94 3.10 -28.86
N VAL A 62 12.35 3.46 -27.70
CA VAL A 62 12.67 2.85 -26.40
C VAL A 62 11.80 1.62 -26.20
N GLU A 63 12.39 0.50 -25.84
CA GLU A 63 11.67 -0.72 -25.54
C GLU A 63 11.01 -0.64 -24.16
N VAL A 64 9.80 -1.22 -23.99
CA VAL A 64 9.11 -1.29 -22.70
C VAL A 64 8.94 -2.74 -22.30
N THR A 65 9.68 -3.18 -21.27
CA THR A 65 9.80 -4.59 -20.91
C THR A 65 9.94 -4.80 -19.40
N HIS A 66 9.69 -6.02 -18.94
CA HIS A 66 9.85 -6.39 -17.53
C HIS A 66 11.33 -6.54 -17.12
N ASP A 67 12.21 -6.91 -18.05
CA ASP A 67 13.64 -7.10 -17.83
C ASP A 67 14.49 -5.87 -18.25
N TYR A 68 13.93 -4.69 -18.15
CA TYR A 68 14.53 -3.42 -18.58
C TYR A 68 15.93 -3.17 -18.00
N LYS A 69 16.25 -3.70 -16.83
CA LYS A 69 17.58 -3.55 -16.18
C LYS A 69 18.70 -4.27 -16.96
N SER A 70 18.37 -5.27 -17.75
CA SER A 70 19.33 -6.00 -18.58
C SER A 70 19.57 -5.37 -19.95
N ARG A 71 18.83 -4.31 -20.29
CA ARG A 71 18.83 -3.66 -21.61
C ARG A 71 19.22 -2.19 -21.52
N SER A 72 20.05 -1.74 -22.47
CA SER A 72 20.59 -0.38 -22.46
C SER A 72 19.59 0.72 -22.85
N ASN A 73 18.52 0.37 -23.58
CA ASN A 73 17.50 1.32 -24.06
C ASN A 73 16.09 0.80 -23.81
N ALA A 74 15.80 0.55 -22.53
CA ALA A 74 14.50 0.01 -22.11
C ALA A 74 13.96 0.70 -20.88
N LEU A 75 12.64 0.75 -20.79
CA LEU A 75 11.88 1.20 -19.63
C LEU A 75 11.06 0.04 -19.03
N PRO A 76 10.75 0.08 -17.74
CA PRO A 76 9.93 -0.94 -17.13
C PRO A 76 8.49 -0.90 -17.63
N LEU A 77 7.84 -2.06 -17.65
CA LEU A 77 6.39 -2.14 -17.76
C LEU A 77 5.72 -1.39 -16.59
N PRO A 78 4.50 -0.84 -16.75
CA PRO A 78 3.79 -0.14 -15.67
C PRO A 78 3.66 -0.95 -14.37
N ALA A 79 3.40 -2.25 -14.47
CA ALA A 79 3.34 -3.13 -13.31
C ALA A 79 4.72 -3.32 -12.65
N THR A 80 5.78 -3.47 -13.45
CA THR A 80 7.15 -3.58 -12.96
C THR A 80 7.58 -2.30 -12.26
N LEU A 81 7.26 -1.13 -12.83
CA LEU A 81 7.52 0.17 -12.20
C LEU A 81 6.84 0.28 -10.84
N THR A 82 5.58 -0.12 -10.72
CA THR A 82 4.84 -0.08 -9.44
C THR A 82 5.51 -0.94 -8.37
N ILE A 83 6.04 -2.11 -8.74
CA ILE A 83 6.74 -3.01 -7.83
C ILE A 83 8.06 -2.39 -7.36
N GLU A 84 8.85 -1.86 -8.31
CA GLU A 84 10.12 -1.19 -7.98
C GLU A 84 9.89 0.03 -7.09
N LEU A 85 8.85 0.83 -7.39
CA LEU A 85 8.44 1.95 -6.57
C LEU A 85 8.08 1.50 -5.14
N GLY A 86 7.31 0.42 -5.02
CA GLY A 86 6.95 -0.14 -3.71
C GLY A 86 8.18 -0.60 -2.92
N HIS A 87 9.16 -1.21 -3.57
CA HIS A 87 10.43 -1.57 -2.93
C HIS A 87 11.21 -0.33 -2.49
N TYR A 88 11.28 0.69 -3.34
CA TYR A 88 11.98 1.94 -3.01
C TYR A 88 11.33 2.65 -1.83
N MET A 89 10.01 2.80 -1.82
CA MET A 89 9.27 3.43 -0.72
C MET A 89 9.49 2.69 0.61
N SER A 90 9.48 1.36 0.59
CA SER A 90 9.71 0.56 1.81
C SER A 90 11.12 0.73 2.40
N GLN A 91 12.10 1.11 1.58
CA GLN A 91 13.47 1.40 2.04
C GLN A 91 13.61 2.80 2.64
N VAL A 92 12.86 3.77 2.12
CA VAL A 92 12.94 5.18 2.56
C VAL A 92 12.18 5.41 3.85
N ASP A 93 10.93 4.94 3.93
CA ASP A 93 10.02 5.23 5.05
C ASP A 93 10.02 4.19 6.18
N GLY A 94 10.64 3.04 5.98
CA GLY A 94 10.77 1.97 6.98
C GLY A 94 9.46 1.37 7.52
N GLY A 95 8.31 1.93 7.20
CA GLY A 95 6.99 1.53 7.73
C GLY A 95 5.94 1.21 6.67
N THR A 96 5.92 1.95 5.57
CA THR A 96 4.91 1.77 4.52
C THR A 96 5.35 0.71 3.52
N GLN A 97 4.59 -0.37 3.39
CA GLN A 97 4.84 -1.41 2.39
C GLN A 97 3.77 -1.34 1.30
N VAL A 98 4.16 -0.91 0.11
CA VAL A 98 3.31 -0.99 -1.08
C VAL A 98 3.61 -2.28 -1.83
N ARG A 99 2.62 -3.13 -2.00
CA ARG A 99 2.76 -4.42 -2.70
C ARG A 99 1.69 -4.57 -3.76
N LEU A 100 2.12 -4.95 -4.97
CA LEU A 100 1.21 -5.34 -6.03
C LEU A 100 1.05 -6.87 -6.00
N TYR A 101 -0.19 -7.34 -5.91
CA TYR A 101 -0.53 -8.77 -5.96
C TYR A 101 -1.72 -9.03 -6.88
N SER A 102 -1.81 -10.25 -7.40
CA SER A 102 -2.87 -10.69 -8.29
C SER A 102 -3.01 -12.22 -8.17
N ASP A 103 -4.21 -12.73 -8.34
CA ASP A 103 -4.52 -14.15 -8.52
C ASP A 103 -4.09 -14.68 -9.89
N LEU A 104 -3.94 -13.78 -10.87
CA LEU A 104 -3.45 -14.06 -12.23
C LEU A 104 -2.10 -13.36 -12.48
N PRO A 105 -1.00 -13.85 -11.89
CA PRO A 105 0.31 -13.26 -12.10
C PRO A 105 0.79 -13.45 -13.54
N PHE A 106 1.61 -12.54 -14.01
CA PHE A 106 2.27 -12.71 -15.30
C PHE A 106 3.10 -14.00 -15.34
N PRO A 107 3.23 -14.68 -16.51
CA PRO A 107 3.93 -15.96 -16.63
C PRO A 107 5.33 -16.00 -16.02
N TRP A 108 6.09 -14.91 -16.16
CA TRP A 108 7.45 -14.79 -15.60
C TRP A 108 7.48 -14.58 -14.08
N ARG A 109 6.32 -14.36 -13.45
CA ARG A 109 6.16 -14.18 -11.99
C ARG A 109 5.41 -15.33 -11.32
N ALA A 110 4.88 -16.27 -12.07
CA ALA A 110 4.03 -17.35 -11.56
C ALA A 110 4.68 -18.23 -10.48
N GLY A 111 6.01 -18.21 -10.37
CA GLY A 111 6.76 -18.97 -9.37
C GLY A 111 7.27 -18.18 -8.16
N GLU A 112 7.16 -16.85 -8.17
CA GLU A 112 7.87 -16.02 -7.21
C GLU A 112 7.23 -15.94 -5.81
N ARG A 113 5.92 -16.11 -5.69
CA ARG A 113 5.25 -15.99 -4.39
C ARG A 113 3.83 -16.57 -4.38
N LYS A 114 3.54 -17.39 -3.38
CA LYS A 114 2.15 -17.72 -3.03
C LYS A 114 1.51 -16.56 -2.26
N LEU A 115 0.27 -16.24 -2.60
CA LEU A 115 -0.52 -15.26 -1.87
C LEU A 115 -0.69 -15.71 -0.41
N ASP A 116 -0.47 -14.80 0.52
CA ASP A 116 -0.79 -15.02 1.93
C ASP A 116 -2.32 -14.94 2.16
N ASP A 117 -2.77 -15.29 3.37
CA ASP A 117 -4.20 -15.36 3.67
C ASP A 117 -4.87 -13.98 3.65
N PHE A 118 -4.14 -12.91 3.97
CA PHE A 118 -4.63 -11.54 3.86
C PHE A 118 -4.84 -11.16 2.38
N GLN A 119 -3.86 -11.44 1.52
CA GLN A 119 -3.92 -11.14 0.10
C GLN A 119 -5.04 -11.91 -0.61
N LYS A 120 -5.26 -13.18 -0.25
CA LYS A 120 -6.39 -13.97 -0.78
C LYS A 120 -7.75 -13.43 -0.38
N LYS A 121 -7.86 -12.85 0.82
CA LYS A 121 -9.10 -12.29 1.33
C LYS A 121 -9.41 -10.90 0.74
N ALA A 122 -8.38 -10.19 0.28
CA ALA A 122 -8.49 -8.85 -0.29
C ALA A 122 -8.70 -8.84 -1.81
N LEU A 123 -8.57 -9.99 -2.49
CA LEU A 123 -8.92 -10.21 -3.90
C LEU A 123 -10.38 -10.63 -4.04
#